data_170513bb5757bcbc2e3103a3b4b43b36
#
_entry.id   170513bb5757bcbc2e3103a3b4b43b36
#
_cell.length_a   1.000
_cell.length_b   1.000
_cell.length_c   1.000
_cell.angle_alpha   90.00
_cell.angle_beta   90.00
_cell.angle_gamma   90.00
#
_symmetry.space_group_name_H-M   'P 1'
#
loop_
_entity.id
_entity.type
_entity.pdbx_description
1 polymer ?
#
loop_
_entity_poly.entity_id
_entity_poly.type
_entity_poly.pdbx_seq_one_letter_code
_entity_poly.pdbx_strand_id
1 'polypeptide(L)'
;SPLVDLLGSPAVRRALEREARQARLIRSAVVLGEKEYCVIVDADGKREIKLGPARVFPGPYDTFMTVGSRARVYDAYELLPQRALWLRVISAISKEELLKKLPRGFVFERDAAKEHYYPGDEILLSGVSTFFFPFNEIEVLSPETGQAVVGNDHERVFIEAIGIDQKSGIYVRDLATGEVRLIRGKQSYLVDPRKEVQITRTVPPADWNLWVAANEPHKATSQPITTPWAISIVVPNNTAVMITMAQSRRVVEGPCVTLLGYEESLCGMALSTGTPKTDASPLRTCFLRTVGNRVSDIVTVETSDFVRIAVHVSYSVTFVSDGESGPGGKERWFNHENYIQVMVDHLRSIIRGRCRAMSLSAIWPQIHTLVRDTVLGERKEGGRPGRVFAENGTVVTEVEVLTATIEAREVAELMERVQTQSVTLQIGDRQAQETLVSAKLRAAIDADSQALAEEARRRAARLEGLSRTLEHERALAEVKELELVARERQALSDARLDAAQKAELARDLEAKATALKLQLDDANTRAAATRALSVVELETLVARREQQLRLIAAQSSATVAERQAVQQGLVEAMTALGDKIMLGEVASNMNLVSLFKGKDVGTILAEVLGGTRVVPTLDALRERYAVGGAEAVEAEATADE
;
A
#
# COMPACT_ATOMS: atom_id res chain seq x y z
N SER A 1 2.91 31.90 103.95
CA SER A 1 3.78 33.01 103.58
C SER A 1 3.26 33.69 102.31
N PRO A 2 3.03 35.01 102.32
CA PRO A 2 2.42 35.71 101.16
C PRO A 2 3.12 35.50 99.83
N LEU A 3 4.40 35.15 99.86
CA LEU A 3 5.20 34.86 98.65
C LEU A 3 4.80 33.50 97.97
N VAL A 4 4.37 32.52 98.79
CA VAL A 4 4.00 31.22 98.31
C VAL A 4 2.63 31.31 97.61
N ASP A 5 1.70 32.14 98.13
CA ASP A 5 0.39 32.39 97.56
C ASP A 5 0.46 33.18 96.24
N LEU A 6 1.39 34.10 96.12
CA LEU A 6 1.67 34.87 94.93
C LEU A 6 2.22 33.97 93.82
N LEU A 7 3.11 33.04 94.09
CA LEU A 7 3.65 32.07 93.16
C LEU A 7 2.58 31.03 92.66
N GLY A 8 1.53 30.83 93.49
CA GLY A 8 0.43 29.94 93.18
C GLY A 8 -0.61 30.55 92.22
N SER A 9 -0.59 31.86 92.00
CA SER A 9 -1.51 32.57 91.17
C SER A 9 -1.32 32.18 89.66
N PRO A 10 -2.37 31.76 88.94
CA PRO A 10 -2.29 31.42 87.54
C PRO A 10 -1.79 32.59 86.62
N ALA A 11 -1.98 33.85 87.13
CA ALA A 11 -1.55 35.03 86.37
C ALA A 11 -0.03 35.25 86.52
N VAL A 12 0.53 35.09 87.76
CA VAL A 12 1.97 35.16 88.00
C VAL A 12 2.73 34.02 87.31
N ARG A 13 2.15 32.81 87.32
CA ARG A 13 2.71 31.72 86.57
C ARG A 13 2.79 32.00 85.05
N ARG A 14 1.73 32.52 84.49
CA ARG A 14 1.72 32.89 83.05
C ARG A 14 2.68 34.07 82.76
N ALA A 15 2.85 35.03 83.69
CA ALA A 15 3.81 36.10 83.51
C ALA A 15 5.26 35.61 83.63
N LEU A 16 5.58 34.77 84.61
CA LEU A 16 6.91 34.14 84.77
C LEU A 16 7.21 33.20 83.58
N GLU A 17 6.22 32.44 83.10
CA GLU A 17 6.40 31.63 81.94
C GLU A 17 6.65 32.47 80.67
N ARG A 18 6.02 33.61 80.56
CA ARG A 18 6.21 34.54 79.43
C ARG A 18 7.62 35.19 79.51
N GLU A 19 8.04 35.66 80.69
CA GLU A 19 9.39 36.21 80.89
C GLU A 19 10.47 35.15 80.74
N ALA A 20 10.27 33.95 81.30
CA ALA A 20 11.19 32.85 81.09
C ALA A 20 11.31 32.40 79.62
N ARG A 21 10.22 32.46 78.86
CA ARG A 21 10.26 32.25 77.44
C ARG A 21 10.93 33.37 76.65
N GLN A 22 10.74 34.64 77.09
CA GLN A 22 11.44 35.78 76.51
C GLN A 22 12.93 35.76 76.82
N ALA A 23 13.28 35.33 78.03
CA ALA A 23 14.68 35.13 78.45
C ALA A 23 15.28 33.81 77.96
N ARG A 24 14.56 33.01 77.13
CA ARG A 24 14.97 31.69 76.68
C ARG A 24 15.27 30.67 77.79
N LEU A 25 14.73 30.87 78.97
CA LEU A 25 14.90 29.98 80.12
C LEU A 25 13.94 28.78 80.12
N ILE A 26 12.73 28.92 79.46
CA ILE A 26 11.77 27.84 79.29
C ILE A 26 11.86 27.37 77.85
N ARG A 27 12.18 26.13 77.70
CA ARG A 27 12.26 25.49 76.41
C ARG A 27 11.18 24.42 76.28
N SER A 28 10.44 24.43 75.20
CA SER A 28 9.42 23.42 74.95
C SER A 28 10.07 22.18 74.35
N ALA A 29 9.66 21.02 74.86
CA ALA A 29 9.98 19.75 74.22
C ALA A 29 9.35 19.66 72.82
N VAL A 30 10.03 18.99 71.93
CA VAL A 30 9.54 18.61 70.63
C VAL A 30 9.09 17.14 70.67
N VAL A 31 7.89 16.85 70.21
CA VAL A 31 7.42 15.49 70.09
C VAL A 31 7.61 15.09 68.66
N LEU A 32 8.27 13.98 68.44
CA LEU A 32 8.55 13.40 67.11
C LEU A 32 7.66 12.19 66.86
N GLY A 33 7.02 12.11 65.72
CA GLY A 33 6.35 10.93 65.21
C GLY A 33 7.32 9.86 64.70
N GLU A 34 6.80 8.74 64.23
CA GLU A 34 7.61 7.60 63.76
C GLU A 34 8.47 7.93 62.54
N LYS A 35 8.02 8.88 61.71
CA LYS A 35 8.70 9.28 60.49
C LYS A 35 9.36 10.65 60.59
N GLU A 36 9.53 11.15 61.80
CA GLU A 36 10.03 12.49 62.03
C GLU A 36 11.39 12.47 62.75
N TYR A 37 12.17 13.49 62.54
CA TYR A 37 13.43 13.72 63.23
C TYR A 37 13.61 15.21 63.58
N CYS A 38 14.49 15.52 64.52
CA CYS A 38 14.92 16.87 64.75
C CYS A 38 16.45 16.93 64.87
N VAL A 39 16.99 18.10 64.59
CA VAL A 39 18.41 18.36 64.71
C VAL A 39 18.65 19.33 65.89
N ILE A 40 19.45 18.91 66.85
CA ILE A 40 19.90 19.72 67.97
C ILE A 40 21.32 20.17 67.66
N VAL A 41 21.61 21.42 67.93
CA VAL A 41 22.94 21.99 67.85
C VAL A 41 23.34 22.37 69.28
N ASP A 42 24.44 21.79 69.77
CA ASP A 42 25.00 22.11 71.13
C ASP A 42 25.72 23.46 71.13
N ALA A 43 26.26 23.82 72.27
CA ALA A 43 27.02 25.09 72.50
C ALA A 43 28.29 25.18 71.65
N ASP A 44 28.89 24.04 71.32
CA ASP A 44 30.11 23.92 70.51
C ASP A 44 29.82 23.85 68.99
N GLY A 45 28.53 23.96 68.61
CA GLY A 45 28.06 23.88 67.20
C GLY A 45 27.97 22.46 66.67
N LYS A 46 28.15 21.43 67.48
CA LYS A 46 27.99 20.03 67.06
C LYS A 46 26.53 19.70 66.90
N ARG A 47 26.23 19.07 65.80
CA ARG A 47 24.88 18.64 65.48
C ARG A 47 24.58 17.23 66.00
N GLU A 48 23.42 17.05 66.60
CA GLU A 48 22.91 15.76 67.05
C GLU A 48 21.51 15.55 66.47
N ILE A 49 21.32 14.46 65.74
CA ILE A 49 20.04 14.12 65.13
C ILE A 49 19.29 13.15 66.05
N LYS A 50 18.10 13.53 66.48
CA LYS A 50 17.21 12.71 67.29
C LYS A 50 16.05 12.18 66.38
N LEU A 51 15.84 10.87 66.39
CA LEU A 51 14.83 10.19 65.60
C LEU A 51 13.59 9.96 66.47
N GLY A 52 12.42 9.99 65.83
CA GLY A 52 11.15 9.57 66.44
C GLY A 52 10.93 8.05 66.42
N PRO A 53 9.93 7.54 67.18
CA PRO A 53 9.04 8.30 68.04
C PRO A 53 9.72 8.67 69.36
N ALA A 54 9.85 9.95 69.69
CA ALA A 54 10.51 10.42 70.87
C ALA A 54 9.98 11.80 71.30
N ARG A 55 10.13 12.07 72.61
CA ARG A 55 9.99 13.42 73.13
C ARG A 55 11.38 13.99 73.47
N VAL A 56 11.78 14.99 72.73
CA VAL A 56 13.13 15.55 72.79
C VAL A 56 13.11 16.83 73.57
N PHE A 57 13.93 16.88 74.58
CA PHE A 57 14.17 18.06 75.41
C PHE A 57 15.57 18.62 75.08
N PRO A 58 15.69 19.88 74.62
CA PRO A 58 17.02 20.49 74.45
C PRO A 58 17.71 20.74 75.77
N GLY A 59 19.01 20.55 75.81
CA GLY A 59 19.83 20.91 76.95
C GLY A 59 19.87 22.42 77.17
N PRO A 60 20.53 22.88 78.30
CA PRO A 60 20.51 24.29 78.67
C PRO A 60 21.06 25.23 77.57
N TYR A 61 22.04 24.77 76.84
CA TYR A 61 22.72 25.55 75.78
C TYR A 61 22.40 25.07 74.34
N ASP A 62 21.65 23.97 74.21
CA ASP A 62 21.33 23.41 72.95
C ASP A 62 20.25 24.22 72.23
N THR A 63 20.31 24.25 70.94
CA THR A 63 19.30 24.89 70.10
C THR A 63 18.78 23.92 69.06
N PHE A 64 17.46 23.96 68.79
CA PHE A 64 16.91 23.22 67.63
C PHE A 64 17.32 23.96 66.37
N MET A 65 17.83 23.21 65.39
CA MET A 65 18.03 23.74 64.08
C MET A 65 16.68 24.03 63.46
N THR A 66 16.50 25.22 62.88
CA THR A 66 15.27 25.65 62.22
C THR A 66 15.59 26.07 60.82
N VAL A 67 14.76 25.66 59.88
CA VAL A 67 14.79 26.15 58.50
C VAL A 67 13.55 27.00 58.30
N GLY A 68 13.74 28.23 57.84
CA GLY A 68 12.68 29.22 57.79
C GLY A 68 12.21 29.64 59.19
N SER A 69 11.00 30.13 59.34
CA SER A 69 10.53 30.74 60.57
C SER A 69 9.93 29.77 61.60
N ARG A 70 9.72 28.48 61.31
CA ARG A 70 8.92 27.64 62.22
C ARG A 70 9.24 26.14 62.34
N ALA A 71 9.93 25.53 61.40
CA ALA A 71 10.09 24.06 61.42
C ALA A 71 11.23 23.63 62.35
N ARG A 72 10.89 22.89 63.42
CA ARG A 72 11.84 22.19 64.31
C ARG A 72 11.84 20.70 64.13
N VAL A 73 10.81 20.20 63.43
CA VAL A 73 10.56 18.80 63.13
C VAL A 73 10.67 18.63 61.62
N TYR A 74 11.37 17.65 61.20
CA TYR A 74 11.62 17.30 59.82
C TYR A 74 11.13 15.90 59.57
N ASP A 75 10.53 15.68 58.37
CA ASP A 75 10.11 14.37 57.95
C ASP A 75 11.28 13.55 57.41
N ALA A 76 11.25 12.23 57.59
CA ALA A 76 12.22 11.33 56.99
C ALA A 76 12.10 11.36 55.47
N TYR A 77 13.20 11.15 54.78
CA TYR A 77 13.22 11.07 53.32
C TYR A 77 12.62 9.75 52.85
N GLU A 78 11.54 9.80 52.11
CA GLU A 78 10.92 8.62 51.53
C GLU A 78 11.65 8.22 50.25
N LEU A 79 12.41 7.14 50.34
CA LEU A 79 13.08 6.53 49.19
C LEU A 79 12.15 5.59 48.48
N LEU A 80 12.11 5.69 47.18
CA LEU A 80 11.42 4.79 46.25
C LEU A 80 12.44 4.18 45.28
N PRO A 81 12.17 3.06 44.64
CA PRO A 81 13.10 2.44 43.69
C PRO A 81 13.52 3.35 42.55
N GLN A 82 12.70 4.36 42.23
CA GLN A 82 12.91 5.33 41.15
C GLN A 82 13.52 6.66 41.65
N ARG A 83 13.86 6.75 42.95
CA ARG A 83 14.41 7.97 43.55
C ARG A 83 15.74 7.67 44.20
N ALA A 84 16.64 8.65 44.11
CA ALA A 84 17.92 8.60 44.81
C ALA A 84 18.12 9.86 45.62
N LEU A 85 18.95 9.75 46.65
CA LEU A 85 19.49 10.86 47.41
C LEU A 85 20.99 10.98 47.17
N TRP A 86 21.43 12.19 46.99
CA TRP A 86 22.84 12.55 46.94
C TRP A 86 23.32 13.00 48.31
N LEU A 87 24.26 12.27 48.85
CA LEU A 87 24.79 12.47 50.20
C LEU A 87 26.26 12.86 50.15
N ARG A 88 26.70 13.75 51.02
CA ARG A 88 28.11 14.08 51.24
C ARG A 88 28.53 13.73 52.67
N VAL A 89 29.68 13.14 52.80
CA VAL A 89 30.29 12.84 54.11
C VAL A 89 30.89 14.12 54.71
N ILE A 90 30.55 14.46 55.96
CA ILE A 90 31.03 15.63 56.65
C ILE A 90 32.10 15.25 57.68
N SER A 91 32.05 14.08 58.30
CA SER A 91 33.07 13.56 59.17
C SER A 91 33.45 12.14 58.83
N ALA A 92 34.69 11.76 59.04
CA ALA A 92 35.20 10.45 58.67
C ALA A 92 34.38 9.33 59.32
N ILE A 93 33.99 8.35 58.51
CA ILE A 93 33.21 7.19 58.92
C ILE A 93 33.78 5.94 58.28
N SER A 94 33.84 4.84 59.04
CA SER A 94 34.21 3.55 58.44
C SER A 94 33.09 2.96 57.57
N LYS A 95 33.45 2.17 56.57
CA LYS A 95 32.48 1.50 55.71
C LYS A 95 31.48 0.62 56.48
N GLU A 96 31.97 -0.05 57.54
CA GLU A 96 31.11 -0.89 58.36
C GLU A 96 30.07 -0.11 59.15
N GLU A 97 30.47 1.04 59.71
CA GLU A 97 29.57 1.93 60.45
C GLU A 97 28.56 2.58 59.49
N LEU A 98 29.03 3.01 58.34
CA LEU A 98 28.17 3.57 57.29
C LEU A 98 27.10 2.56 56.86
N LEU A 99 27.48 1.31 56.58
CA LEU A 99 26.57 0.25 56.22
C LEU A 99 25.57 -0.13 57.31
N LYS A 100 25.90 0.05 58.58
CA LYS A 100 24.98 -0.15 59.72
C LYS A 100 23.92 0.95 59.81
N LYS A 101 24.29 2.19 59.44
CA LYS A 101 23.40 3.37 59.50
C LYS A 101 22.52 3.54 58.25
N LEU A 102 22.95 3.02 57.14
CA LEU A 102 22.16 3.06 55.88
C LEU A 102 21.05 2.01 55.86
N PRO A 103 19.94 2.25 55.15
CA PRO A 103 18.86 1.28 55.03
C PRO A 103 19.32 -0.03 54.41
N ARG A 104 18.73 -1.17 54.79
CA ARG A 104 19.05 -2.47 54.22
C ARG A 104 18.57 -2.55 52.77
N GLY A 105 19.40 -3.14 51.90
CA GLY A 105 19.04 -3.40 50.52
C GLY A 105 19.24 -2.25 49.53
N PHE A 106 19.79 -1.12 49.98
CA PHE A 106 20.12 -0.02 49.10
C PHE A 106 21.28 -0.38 48.17
N VAL A 107 21.25 0.26 46.98
CA VAL A 107 22.34 0.21 46.03
C VAL A 107 23.12 1.50 46.12
N PHE A 108 24.38 1.41 46.47
CA PHE A 108 25.34 2.49 46.25
C PHE A 108 26.56 1.92 45.53
N GLU A 109 27.26 2.81 44.84
CA GLU A 109 28.46 2.43 44.15
C GLU A 109 29.50 1.97 45.13
N ARG A 110 29.79 0.69 45.14
CA ARG A 110 30.86 0.11 45.94
C ARG A 110 32.18 0.52 45.29
N ASP A 111 32.77 1.56 45.79
CA ASP A 111 34.21 1.70 45.64
C ASP A 111 34.84 0.54 46.41
N ALA A 112 35.16 -0.53 45.70
CA ALA A 112 35.62 -1.79 46.34
C ALA A 112 36.89 -1.61 47.16
N ALA A 113 37.63 -0.53 46.93
CA ALA A 113 38.88 -0.18 47.56
C ALA A 113 38.75 0.75 48.79
N LYS A 114 37.59 1.38 49.03
CA LYS A 114 37.44 2.33 50.16
C LYS A 114 36.99 1.58 51.41
N GLU A 115 37.84 1.55 52.44
CA GLU A 115 37.51 1.08 53.78
C GLU A 115 36.96 2.20 54.68
N HIS A 116 37.33 3.45 54.38
CA HIS A 116 36.92 4.66 55.09
C HIS A 116 36.41 5.72 54.11
N TYR A 117 35.39 6.45 54.52
CA TYR A 117 34.87 7.63 53.83
C TYR A 117 35.33 8.87 54.60
N TYR A 118 35.82 9.85 53.87
CA TYR A 118 36.36 11.09 54.40
C TYR A 118 35.47 12.28 54.13
N PRO A 119 35.61 13.39 54.88
CA PRO A 119 34.87 14.61 54.59
C PRO A 119 35.06 15.03 53.11
N GLY A 120 33.94 15.26 52.42
CA GLY A 120 33.90 15.58 50.98
C GLY A 120 33.61 14.40 50.07
N ASP A 121 33.67 13.16 50.54
CA ASP A 121 33.24 12.01 49.78
C ASP A 121 31.73 12.06 49.53
N GLU A 122 31.32 11.70 48.36
CA GLU A 122 29.91 11.74 47.94
C GLU A 122 29.36 10.34 47.69
N ILE A 123 28.12 10.11 48.12
CA ILE A 123 27.45 8.83 48.08
C ILE A 123 26.09 9.04 47.41
N LEU A 124 25.73 8.17 46.44
CA LEU A 124 24.40 8.10 45.87
C LEU A 124 23.64 6.93 46.50
N LEU A 125 22.54 7.23 47.18
CA LEU A 125 21.67 6.24 47.80
C LEU A 125 20.43 6.00 46.95
N SER A 126 20.28 4.81 46.38
CA SER A 126 19.20 4.48 45.48
C SER A 126 18.71 3.02 45.61
N GLY A 127 17.62 2.67 44.97
CA GLY A 127 17.20 1.28 44.75
C GLY A 127 16.39 0.64 45.86
N VAL A 128 15.92 1.38 46.86
CA VAL A 128 15.13 0.86 47.99
C VAL A 128 13.81 1.60 48.16
N SER A 129 12.84 0.88 48.69
CA SER A 129 11.59 1.46 49.17
C SER A 129 11.60 1.48 50.69
N THR A 130 12.00 2.60 51.30
CA THR A 130 12.14 2.76 52.75
C THR A 130 12.23 4.22 53.12
N PHE A 131 12.19 4.49 54.45
CA PHE A 131 12.45 5.82 55.00
C PHE A 131 13.93 5.94 55.39
N PHE A 132 14.54 7.00 54.94
CA PHE A 132 15.91 7.33 55.28
C PHE A 132 15.94 8.52 56.25
N PHE A 133 16.65 8.34 57.33
CA PHE A 133 16.94 9.39 58.32
C PHE A 133 18.38 9.82 58.15
N PRO A 134 18.67 11.12 58.03
CA PRO A 134 20.05 11.59 58.04
C PRO A 134 20.72 11.28 59.39
N PHE A 135 22.02 11.23 59.39
CA PHE A 135 22.83 11.05 60.60
C PHE A 135 23.99 12.05 60.61
N ASN A 136 24.65 12.21 61.77
CA ASN A 136 25.52 13.34 61.97
C ASN A 136 26.73 13.44 61.08
N GLU A 137 27.15 12.31 60.49
CA GLU A 137 28.36 12.23 59.65
C GLU A 137 28.08 12.53 58.17
N ILE A 138 26.79 12.75 57.78
CA ILE A 138 26.41 13.02 56.39
C ILE A 138 25.50 14.25 56.30
N GLU A 139 25.50 14.84 55.12
CA GLU A 139 24.52 15.85 54.69
C GLU A 139 23.86 15.44 53.37
N VAL A 140 22.62 15.87 53.20
CA VAL A 140 21.87 15.65 51.97
C VAL A 140 22.08 16.84 51.04
N LEU A 141 22.43 16.58 49.81
CA LEU A 141 22.68 17.61 48.80
C LEU A 141 21.48 17.78 47.86
N SER A 142 21.30 19.00 47.40
CA SER A 142 20.40 19.27 46.28
C SER A 142 21.06 18.87 44.96
N PRO A 143 20.40 18.10 44.12
CA PRO A 143 20.94 17.73 42.81
C PRO A 143 21.09 18.91 41.84
N GLU A 144 20.37 20.02 42.09
CA GLU A 144 20.45 21.21 41.24
C GLU A 144 21.64 22.11 41.60
N THR A 145 21.90 22.29 42.88
CA THR A 145 22.89 23.27 43.37
C THR A 145 24.16 22.63 43.93
N GLY A 146 24.14 21.33 44.24
CA GLY A 146 25.23 20.64 44.95
C GLY A 146 25.44 21.13 46.41
N GLN A 147 24.51 21.93 46.94
CA GLN A 147 24.59 22.47 48.31
C GLN A 147 23.79 21.63 49.29
N ALA A 148 24.21 21.64 50.53
CA ALA A 148 23.50 20.97 51.59
C ALA A 148 22.11 21.56 51.81
N VAL A 149 21.11 20.70 51.83
CA VAL A 149 19.73 21.05 52.12
C VAL A 149 19.35 20.50 53.49
N VAL A 150 18.88 21.40 54.33
CA VAL A 150 18.36 21.02 55.64
C VAL A 150 16.90 21.46 55.72
N GLY A 151 16.01 20.52 56.05
CA GLY A 151 14.60 20.83 56.28
C GLY A 151 13.64 20.07 55.34
N ASN A 152 12.39 20.51 55.36
CA ASN A 152 11.28 19.82 54.73
C ASN A 152 11.14 20.08 53.22
N ASP A 153 12.15 20.61 52.55
CA ASP A 153 12.13 20.81 51.10
C ASP A 153 12.50 19.51 50.37
N HIS A 154 11.67 18.47 50.65
CA HIS A 154 11.93 17.11 50.17
C HIS A 154 11.86 16.97 48.68
N GLU A 155 11.10 17.79 47.97
CA GLU A 155 10.96 17.68 46.51
C GLU A 155 12.24 18.05 45.75
N ARG A 156 13.08 18.94 46.36
CA ARG A 156 14.31 19.42 45.70
C ARG A 156 15.57 18.61 45.99
N VAL A 157 15.46 17.59 46.81
CA VAL A 157 16.62 16.77 47.19
C VAL A 157 16.66 15.43 46.50
N PHE A 158 15.53 14.99 45.94
CA PHE A 158 15.46 13.72 45.24
C PHE A 158 15.93 13.86 43.81
N ILE A 159 16.75 12.92 43.40
CA ILE A 159 17.04 12.64 42.01
C ILE A 159 16.00 11.64 41.52
N GLU A 160 15.14 12.05 40.62
CA GLU A 160 14.14 11.14 40.05
C GLU A 160 14.71 10.46 38.83
N ALA A 161 14.45 9.14 38.72
CA ALA A 161 14.82 8.38 37.55
C ALA A 161 13.90 8.76 36.38
N ILE A 162 14.51 9.00 35.26
CA ILE A 162 13.81 9.36 34.00
C ILE A 162 13.30 8.08 33.35
N GLY A 163 11.98 7.95 33.21
CA GLY A 163 11.36 6.87 32.45
C GLY A 163 11.57 7.06 30.96
N ILE A 164 12.27 6.13 30.34
CA ILE A 164 12.57 6.15 28.90
C ILE A 164 11.77 5.06 28.22
N ASP A 165 10.91 5.45 27.30
CA ASP A 165 10.11 4.54 26.48
C ASP A 165 10.95 3.92 25.36
N GLN A 166 10.41 2.90 24.71
CA GLN A 166 11.07 2.20 23.59
C GLN A 166 11.44 3.15 22.43
N LYS A 167 10.67 4.22 22.23
CA LYS A 167 10.84 5.18 21.12
C LYS A 167 11.48 6.50 21.55
N SER A 168 11.88 6.61 22.81
CA SER A 168 12.49 7.80 23.38
C SER A 168 13.90 7.54 23.88
N GLY A 169 14.62 8.59 24.17
CA GLY A 169 15.96 8.57 24.74
C GLY A 169 16.30 9.91 25.34
N ILE A 170 17.39 9.96 26.08
CA ILE A 170 17.94 11.18 26.67
C ILE A 170 19.42 11.32 26.35
N TYR A 171 19.91 12.55 26.33
CA TYR A 171 21.33 12.84 26.18
C TYR A 171 21.93 13.07 27.55
N VAL A 172 23.02 12.38 27.82
CA VAL A 172 23.75 12.46 29.07
C VAL A 172 25.21 12.74 28.76
N ARG A 173 25.75 13.80 29.38
CA ARG A 173 27.18 14.17 29.29
C ARG A 173 27.90 13.65 30.49
N ASP A 174 29.00 12.94 30.29
CA ASP A 174 29.96 12.59 31.33
C ASP A 174 30.76 13.84 31.72
N LEU A 175 30.83 14.13 33.03
CA LEU A 175 31.48 15.32 33.55
C LEU A 175 33.02 15.22 33.55
N ALA A 176 33.57 14.00 33.56
CA ALA A 176 35.00 13.78 33.58
C ALA A 176 35.60 13.80 32.15
N THR A 177 34.94 13.17 31.20
CA THR A 177 35.43 13.04 29.81
C THR A 177 34.85 14.10 28.87
N GLY A 178 33.68 14.68 29.23
CA GLY A 178 32.91 15.56 28.36
C GLY A 178 32.15 14.83 27.26
N GLU A 179 32.27 13.51 27.18
CA GLU A 179 31.61 12.69 26.17
C GLU A 179 30.08 12.67 26.36
N VAL A 180 29.35 12.80 25.27
CA VAL A 180 27.89 12.75 25.29
C VAL A 180 27.41 11.40 24.83
N ARG A 181 26.62 10.73 25.67
CA ARG A 181 26.02 9.44 25.38
C ARG A 181 24.52 9.57 25.18
N LEU A 182 23.98 8.79 24.28
CA LEU A 182 22.55 8.63 24.07
C LEU A 182 22.06 7.39 24.82
N ILE A 183 21.28 7.59 25.86
CA ILE A 183 20.61 6.50 26.59
C ILE A 183 19.29 6.21 25.91
N ARG A 184 19.14 4.97 25.45
CA ARG A 184 18.00 4.49 24.66
C ARG A 184 17.24 3.41 25.40
N GLY A 185 16.02 3.20 24.96
CA GLY A 185 15.30 1.96 25.24
C GLY A 185 14.36 2.03 26.41
N LYS A 186 13.70 0.91 26.65
CA LYS A 186 12.70 0.76 27.69
C LYS A 186 13.37 0.56 29.05
N GLN A 187 13.72 1.64 29.70
CA GLN A 187 14.36 1.61 31.00
C GLN A 187 14.06 2.85 31.82
N SER A 188 14.24 2.73 33.13
CA SER A 188 14.27 3.86 34.03
C SER A 188 15.73 4.22 34.29
N TYR A 189 16.14 5.41 33.92
CA TYR A 189 17.52 5.85 34.00
C TYR A 189 17.67 6.90 35.09
N LEU A 190 18.55 6.61 36.05
CA LEU A 190 18.89 7.52 37.12
C LEU A 190 20.19 8.24 36.75
N VAL A 191 20.11 9.56 36.57
CA VAL A 191 21.28 10.39 36.27
C VAL A 191 22.06 10.59 37.56
N ASP A 192 23.34 10.17 37.60
CA ASP A 192 24.23 10.40 38.74
C ASP A 192 24.87 11.78 38.64
N PRO A 193 24.48 12.79 39.44
CA PRO A 193 24.95 14.15 39.31
C PRO A 193 26.45 14.31 39.61
N ARG A 194 27.09 13.32 40.21
CA ARG A 194 28.54 13.31 40.47
C ARG A 194 29.35 13.03 39.21
N LYS A 195 28.77 12.25 38.26
CA LYS A 195 29.47 11.73 37.11
C LYS A 195 28.94 12.30 35.81
N GLU A 196 27.65 12.54 35.76
CA GLU A 196 26.97 12.87 34.51
C GLU A 196 25.85 13.88 34.70
N VAL A 197 25.51 14.56 33.64
CA VAL A 197 24.42 15.53 33.61
C VAL A 197 23.57 15.33 32.36
N GLN A 198 22.25 15.35 32.54
CA GLN A 198 21.32 15.40 31.40
C GLN A 198 21.48 16.75 30.70
N ILE A 199 21.65 16.71 29.38
CA ILE A 199 21.76 17.92 28.56
C ILE A 199 20.57 18.05 27.61
N THR A 200 20.28 19.28 27.27
CA THR A 200 19.26 19.60 26.27
C THR A 200 19.91 19.80 24.91
N ARG A 201 19.18 19.45 23.86
CA ARG A 201 19.56 19.74 22.47
C ARG A 201 18.64 20.79 21.91
N THR A 202 19.23 21.85 21.33
CA THR A 202 18.50 22.88 20.61
C THR A 202 18.61 22.61 19.11
N VAL A 203 17.48 22.56 18.42
CA VAL A 203 17.39 22.31 16.98
C VAL A 203 16.79 23.53 16.31
N PRO A 204 17.42 24.05 15.24
CA PRO A 204 16.84 25.11 14.42
C PRO A 204 15.50 24.70 13.83
N PRO A 205 14.56 25.64 13.62
CA PRO A 205 13.23 25.30 13.09
C PRO A 205 13.29 24.72 11.66
N ALA A 206 14.27 25.12 10.85
CA ALA A 206 14.48 24.57 9.53
C ALA A 206 14.80 23.07 9.56
N ASP A 207 15.72 22.67 10.45
CA ASP A 207 16.12 21.26 10.61
C ASP A 207 15.01 20.45 11.28
N TRP A 208 14.36 21.01 12.30
CA TRP A 208 13.22 20.34 12.92
C TRP A 208 12.09 20.03 11.95
N ASN A 209 11.73 21.02 11.13
CA ASN A 209 10.69 20.85 10.11
C ASN A 209 11.10 19.84 9.03
N LEU A 210 12.37 19.80 8.68
CA LEU A 210 12.91 18.84 7.71
C LEU A 210 12.96 17.41 8.27
N TRP A 211 13.35 17.24 9.55
CA TRP A 211 13.60 15.93 10.14
C TRP A 211 12.36 15.30 10.76
N VAL A 212 11.55 16.10 11.45
CA VAL A 212 10.42 15.61 12.25
C VAL A 212 9.09 15.97 11.59
N ALA A 213 8.86 17.24 11.31
CA ALA A 213 7.57 17.71 10.83
C ALA A 213 7.26 17.25 9.39
N ALA A 214 8.26 16.84 8.62
CA ALA A 214 8.05 16.28 7.29
C ALA A 214 7.12 15.04 7.30
N ASN A 215 7.22 14.20 8.33
CA ASN A 215 6.35 13.02 8.52
C ASN A 215 5.24 13.26 9.57
N GLU A 216 5.37 14.30 10.39
CA GLU A 216 4.42 14.67 11.44
C GLU A 216 4.09 16.17 11.36
N PRO A 217 3.28 16.61 10.39
CA PRO A 217 3.05 18.04 10.09
C PRO A 217 2.52 18.85 11.27
N HIS A 218 1.83 18.20 12.21
CA HIS A 218 1.34 18.84 13.45
C HIS A 218 2.46 19.31 14.38
N LYS A 219 3.70 18.85 14.20
CA LYS A 219 4.88 19.26 14.97
C LYS A 219 5.68 20.39 14.32
N ALA A 220 5.20 20.97 13.21
CA ALA A 220 5.88 22.08 12.54
C ALA A 220 5.98 23.30 13.45
N THR A 221 7.14 23.97 13.43
CA THR A 221 7.42 25.13 14.26
C THR A 221 8.20 26.19 13.51
N SER A 222 8.03 27.46 13.94
CA SER A 222 8.84 28.60 13.48
C SER A 222 9.94 29.01 14.46
N GLN A 223 9.96 28.39 15.67
CA GLN A 223 10.93 28.70 16.71
C GLN A 223 11.89 27.53 16.94
N PRO A 224 13.10 27.77 17.44
CA PRO A 224 14.03 26.71 17.83
C PRO A 224 13.42 25.83 18.92
N ILE A 225 13.53 24.52 18.77
CA ILE A 225 13.08 23.54 19.76
C ILE A 225 14.26 23.15 20.64
N THR A 226 14.12 23.41 21.95
CA THR A 226 15.05 22.90 22.96
C THR A 226 14.39 21.76 23.71
N THR A 227 14.97 20.58 23.65
CA THR A 227 14.40 19.38 24.26
C THR A 227 15.46 18.61 25.06
N PRO A 228 15.11 18.10 26.25
CA PRO A 228 15.95 17.16 26.99
C PRO A 228 15.89 15.74 26.44
N TRP A 229 14.93 15.48 25.55
CA TRP A 229 14.72 14.18 24.91
C TRP A 229 15.50 14.07 23.61
N ALA A 230 15.93 12.87 23.31
CA ALA A 230 16.54 12.56 22.02
C ALA A 230 15.54 12.76 20.88
N ILE A 231 16.04 13.29 19.79
CA ILE A 231 15.23 13.54 18.59
C ILE A 231 14.88 12.20 17.95
N SER A 232 13.61 11.91 17.93
CA SER A 232 13.04 10.69 17.35
C SER A 232 12.64 10.94 15.90
N ILE A 233 13.19 10.17 14.99
CA ILE A 233 12.92 10.23 13.56
C ILE A 233 12.12 8.99 13.15
N VAL A 234 10.92 9.20 12.67
CA VAL A 234 10.09 8.13 12.10
C VAL A 234 10.48 7.97 10.64
N VAL A 235 11.06 6.82 10.30
CA VAL A 235 11.43 6.49 8.91
C VAL A 235 10.32 5.61 8.33
N PRO A 236 9.57 6.10 7.34
CA PRO A 236 8.49 5.34 6.72
C PRO A 236 8.98 4.10 5.96
N ASN A 237 8.06 3.23 5.61
CA ASN A 237 8.37 2.06 4.78
C ASN A 237 8.94 2.47 3.41
N ASN A 238 9.87 1.69 2.88
CA ASN A 238 10.55 1.93 1.61
C ASN A 238 11.24 3.30 1.54
N THR A 239 11.69 3.82 2.67
CA THR A 239 12.37 5.10 2.79
C THR A 239 13.67 4.91 3.57
N ALA A 240 14.69 5.64 3.20
CA ALA A 240 15.97 5.69 3.91
C ALA A 240 16.31 7.11 4.32
N VAL A 241 17.05 7.25 5.41
CA VAL A 241 17.66 8.50 5.84
C VAL A 241 19.15 8.28 6.08
N MET A 242 19.96 9.27 5.76
CA MET A 242 21.39 9.24 6.07
C MET A 242 21.65 10.10 7.29
N ILE A 243 22.17 9.47 8.35
CA ILE A 243 22.65 10.11 9.56
C ILE A 243 24.11 10.40 9.39
N THR A 244 24.49 11.64 9.61
CA THR A 244 25.86 12.14 9.50
C THR A 244 26.39 12.59 10.85
N MET A 245 27.63 12.30 11.11
CA MET A 245 28.44 12.75 12.23
C MET A 245 29.76 13.30 11.67
N ALA A 246 30.55 14.00 12.47
CA ALA A 246 31.81 14.63 12.03
C ALA A 246 32.77 13.67 11.29
N GLN A 247 32.82 12.39 11.67
CA GLN A 247 33.76 11.41 11.12
C GLN A 247 33.10 10.17 10.53
N SER A 248 31.79 10.05 10.60
CA SER A 248 31.07 8.87 10.14
C SER A 248 29.70 9.22 9.56
N ARG A 249 29.20 8.33 8.72
CA ARG A 249 27.84 8.39 8.19
C ARG A 249 27.25 6.99 8.17
N ARG A 250 25.95 6.91 8.35
CA ARG A 250 25.22 5.64 8.28
C ARG A 250 23.84 5.84 7.69
N VAL A 251 23.34 4.86 6.98
CA VAL A 251 22.00 4.87 6.41
C VAL A 251 21.07 4.00 7.25
N VAL A 252 19.89 4.54 7.52
CA VAL A 252 18.83 3.84 8.24
C VAL A 252 17.63 3.69 7.31
N GLU A 253 17.18 2.46 7.12
CA GLU A 253 16.01 2.14 6.30
C GLU A 253 14.78 1.86 7.16
N GLY A 254 13.62 2.33 6.69
CA GLY A 254 12.33 2.08 7.32
C GLY A 254 11.67 0.76 6.87
N PRO A 255 10.64 0.32 7.63
CA PRO A 255 9.95 1.10 8.67
C PRO A 255 10.63 0.99 10.02
N CYS A 256 11.04 2.09 10.60
CA CYS A 256 11.62 2.12 11.95
C CYS A 256 11.51 3.51 12.59
N VAL A 257 11.77 3.55 13.89
CA VAL A 257 11.98 4.80 14.62
C VAL A 257 13.44 4.81 15.08
N THR A 258 14.20 5.80 14.62
CA THR A 258 15.60 5.99 15.01
C THR A 258 15.76 7.22 15.88
N LEU A 259 16.64 7.13 16.87
CA LEU A 259 17.00 8.24 17.73
C LEU A 259 18.34 8.82 17.26
N LEU A 260 18.39 10.13 17.09
CA LEU A 260 19.62 10.82 16.74
C LEU A 260 20.53 10.98 17.97
N GLY A 261 21.81 10.69 17.81
CA GLY A 261 22.85 11.06 18.78
C GLY A 261 22.94 12.57 18.91
N TYR A 262 23.63 13.06 19.94
CA TYR A 262 23.68 14.50 20.24
C TYR A 262 24.29 15.33 19.10
N GLU A 263 25.33 14.82 18.46
CA GLU A 263 26.04 15.47 17.35
C GLU A 263 25.58 14.95 15.98
N GLU A 264 24.69 13.96 15.95
CA GLU A 264 24.18 13.42 14.71
C GLU A 264 23.18 14.37 14.05
N SER A 265 23.24 14.48 12.73
CA SER A 265 22.30 15.24 11.90
C SER A 265 21.84 14.39 10.73
N LEU A 266 20.72 14.75 10.11
CA LEU A 266 20.28 14.11 8.88
C LEU A 266 20.81 14.86 7.66
N CYS A 267 21.27 14.10 6.67
CA CYS A 267 21.66 14.66 5.38
C CYS A 267 20.40 15.15 4.64
N GLY A 268 20.38 16.43 4.31
CA GLY A 268 19.32 17.03 3.50
C GLY A 268 19.60 16.85 2.00
N MET A 269 18.53 16.71 1.23
CA MET A 269 18.52 16.69 -0.23
C MET A 269 17.65 17.83 -0.73
N ALA A 270 17.98 18.35 -1.93
CA ALA A 270 17.24 19.40 -2.62
C ALA A 270 16.82 18.88 -4.00
N LEU A 271 15.71 18.16 -4.05
CA LEU A 271 15.26 17.44 -5.24
C LEU A 271 14.53 18.33 -6.23
N SER A 272 14.88 18.23 -7.51
CA SER A 272 14.18 18.94 -8.60
C SER A 272 12.70 18.60 -8.65
N THR A 273 11.88 19.61 -8.83
CA THR A 273 10.42 19.50 -8.92
C THR A 273 9.90 19.97 -10.29
N GLY A 274 8.60 19.87 -10.46
CA GLY A 274 7.94 20.32 -11.69
C GLY A 274 7.99 19.30 -12.83
N THR A 275 7.41 19.68 -13.95
CA THR A 275 7.44 18.95 -15.22
C THR A 275 7.47 19.99 -16.34
N PRO A 276 8.62 20.21 -17.01
CA PRO A 276 9.92 19.52 -16.86
C PRO A 276 10.58 19.72 -15.49
N LYS A 277 11.45 18.78 -15.09
CA LYS A 277 12.22 18.87 -13.85
C LYS A 277 13.18 20.07 -13.89
N THR A 278 13.13 20.89 -12.84
CA THR A 278 13.96 22.09 -12.70
C THR A 278 14.39 22.28 -11.24
N ASP A 279 15.47 23.05 -11.04
CA ASP A 279 15.97 23.44 -9.71
C ASP A 279 15.41 24.77 -9.22
N ALA A 280 14.42 25.35 -9.92
CA ALA A 280 13.88 26.67 -9.58
C ALA A 280 13.20 26.68 -8.19
N SER A 281 12.57 25.58 -7.79
CA SER A 281 11.94 25.40 -6.49
C SER A 281 12.15 23.97 -6.00
N PRO A 282 13.34 23.63 -5.45
CA PRO A 282 13.65 22.27 -5.07
C PRO A 282 12.85 21.84 -3.84
N LEU A 283 12.41 20.59 -3.83
CA LEU A 283 11.85 19.95 -2.66
C LEU A 283 12.97 19.59 -1.69
N ARG A 284 13.04 20.26 -0.54
CA ARG A 284 13.98 19.90 0.50
C ARG A 284 13.42 18.73 1.33
N THR A 285 14.20 17.66 1.43
CA THR A 285 13.84 16.48 2.21
C THR A 285 15.08 15.76 2.70
N CYS A 286 15.01 15.09 3.83
CA CYS A 286 16.03 14.14 4.30
C CYS A 286 15.63 12.67 4.06
N PHE A 287 14.41 12.44 3.57
CA PHE A 287 13.85 11.12 3.34
C PHE A 287 13.99 10.72 1.88
N LEU A 288 14.82 9.71 1.62
CA LEU A 288 14.99 9.11 0.31
C LEU A 288 14.07 7.91 0.18
N ARG A 289 13.13 7.96 -0.73
CA ARG A 289 12.33 6.78 -1.06
C ARG A 289 13.20 5.81 -1.86
N THR A 290 13.35 4.57 -1.38
CA THR A 290 14.27 3.59 -1.98
C THR A 290 13.63 2.77 -3.09
N VAL A 291 12.33 2.53 -3.02
CA VAL A 291 11.57 1.71 -3.96
C VAL A 291 10.31 2.43 -4.39
N GLY A 292 9.93 2.25 -5.65
CA GLY A 292 8.67 2.77 -6.19
C GLY A 292 8.66 4.28 -6.41
N ASN A 293 9.82 4.89 -6.68
CA ASN A 293 9.88 6.27 -7.12
C ASN A 293 9.43 6.38 -8.57
N ARG A 294 8.52 7.31 -8.83
CA ARG A 294 8.17 7.72 -10.19
C ARG A 294 8.62 9.16 -10.40
N VAL A 295 9.45 9.36 -11.43
CA VAL A 295 9.98 10.67 -11.82
C VAL A 295 9.44 10.99 -13.20
N SER A 296 8.49 11.93 -13.26
CA SER A 296 7.95 12.40 -14.55
C SER A 296 8.74 13.59 -15.05
N ASP A 297 8.99 13.64 -16.36
CA ASP A 297 9.73 14.70 -17.02
C ASP A 297 9.20 14.97 -18.43
N ILE A 298 9.55 16.12 -18.99
CA ILE A 298 9.33 16.46 -20.40
C ILE A 298 10.69 16.62 -21.06
N VAL A 299 10.94 15.77 -22.04
CA VAL A 299 12.17 15.81 -22.83
C VAL A 299 11.85 16.40 -24.20
N THR A 300 12.29 17.63 -24.45
CA THR A 300 12.24 18.22 -25.79
C THR A 300 13.42 17.69 -26.61
N VAL A 301 13.11 16.98 -27.68
CA VAL A 301 14.07 16.41 -28.63
C VAL A 301 13.92 17.09 -29.98
N GLU A 302 15.00 17.13 -30.73
CA GLU A 302 15.04 17.63 -32.09
C GLU A 302 15.43 16.47 -33.01
N THR A 303 14.69 16.28 -34.09
CA THR A 303 14.96 15.25 -35.10
C THR A 303 16.00 15.72 -36.10
N SER A 304 16.50 14.84 -37.00
CA SER A 304 17.45 15.20 -38.04
C SER A 304 16.90 16.21 -39.08
N ASP A 305 15.56 16.26 -39.20
CA ASP A 305 14.81 17.21 -40.04
C ASP A 305 14.33 18.45 -39.25
N PHE A 306 15.00 18.74 -38.12
CA PHE A 306 14.82 19.93 -37.28
C PHE A 306 13.43 20.11 -36.68
N VAL A 307 12.66 19.05 -36.60
CA VAL A 307 11.35 19.09 -35.92
C VAL A 307 11.52 18.84 -34.43
N ARG A 308 10.94 19.71 -33.62
CA ARG A 308 10.92 19.58 -32.16
C ARG A 308 9.72 18.78 -31.70
N ILE A 309 10.00 17.81 -30.83
CA ILE A 309 9.01 16.93 -30.22
C ILE A 309 9.19 17.04 -28.69
N ALA A 310 8.12 17.34 -27.99
CA ALA A 310 8.08 17.25 -26.53
C ALA A 310 7.56 15.86 -26.15
N VAL A 311 8.40 15.08 -25.47
CA VAL A 311 8.10 13.72 -25.02
C VAL A 311 7.91 13.73 -23.53
N HIS A 312 6.71 13.42 -23.05
CA HIS A 312 6.40 13.23 -21.65
C HIS A 312 6.79 11.81 -21.24
N VAL A 313 7.69 11.70 -20.30
CA VAL A 313 8.22 10.42 -19.83
C VAL A 313 8.04 10.27 -18.33
N SER A 314 7.85 9.06 -17.89
CA SER A 314 7.83 8.68 -16.48
C SER A 314 8.85 7.57 -16.27
N TYR A 315 9.76 7.77 -15.33
CA TYR A 315 10.82 6.84 -14.98
C TYR A 315 10.48 6.16 -13.66
N SER A 316 10.47 4.84 -13.61
CA SER A 316 10.46 4.08 -12.38
C SER A 316 11.89 3.91 -11.86
N VAL A 317 12.11 4.41 -10.65
CA VAL A 317 13.46 4.51 -10.08
C VAL A 317 13.52 3.74 -8.76
N THR A 318 14.55 2.92 -8.62
CA THR A 318 14.87 2.20 -7.39
C THR A 318 16.34 2.42 -7.02
N PHE A 319 16.66 2.23 -5.75
CA PHE A 319 18.03 2.30 -5.25
C PHE A 319 18.52 0.89 -4.92
N VAL A 320 19.73 0.57 -5.37
CA VAL A 320 20.35 -0.74 -5.15
C VAL A 320 21.72 -0.54 -4.51
N SER A 321 22.06 -1.38 -3.57
CA SER A 321 23.38 -1.44 -2.94
C SER A 321 23.97 -2.84 -3.04
N ASP A 322 25.28 -2.92 -3.16
CA ASP A 322 26.03 -4.18 -3.22
C ASP A 322 26.49 -4.65 -1.82
N GLY A 323 26.15 -3.87 -0.76
CA GLY A 323 26.50 -4.13 0.62
C GLY A 323 25.96 -3.08 1.58
N GLU A 324 26.18 -3.27 2.89
CA GLU A 324 25.71 -2.31 3.90
C GLU A 324 26.64 -1.09 4.05
N SER A 325 27.94 -1.26 3.84
CA SER A 325 28.95 -0.22 4.03
C SER A 325 30.04 -0.28 2.97
N GLY A 326 30.72 0.85 2.74
CA GLY A 326 31.84 0.97 1.79
C GLY A 326 31.46 1.55 0.42
N PRO A 327 32.33 1.48 -0.60
CA PRO A 327 32.12 2.13 -1.91
C PRO A 327 30.86 1.68 -2.65
N GLY A 328 30.40 0.43 -2.41
CA GLY A 328 29.16 -0.12 -2.94
C GLY A 328 27.99 -0.07 -1.97
N GLY A 329 28.17 0.48 -0.77
CA GLY A 329 27.17 0.50 0.29
C GLY A 329 26.01 1.47 0.07
N LYS A 330 25.06 1.44 0.98
CA LYS A 330 23.83 2.27 0.95
C LYS A 330 24.14 3.77 1.06
N GLU A 331 25.30 4.12 1.60
CA GLU A 331 25.75 5.51 1.76
C GLU A 331 25.87 6.26 0.43
N ARG A 332 26.18 5.55 -0.66
CA ARG A 332 26.26 6.13 -2.00
C ARG A 332 24.93 6.72 -2.50
N TRP A 333 23.79 6.26 -1.97
CA TRP A 333 22.48 6.77 -2.37
C TRP A 333 22.34 8.27 -2.14
N PHE A 334 23.08 8.81 -1.20
CA PHE A 334 23.10 10.23 -0.83
C PHE A 334 24.32 11.00 -1.35
N ASN A 335 25.08 10.43 -2.29
CA ASN A 335 26.25 11.11 -2.86
C ASN A 335 25.88 12.37 -3.67
N HIS A 336 24.67 12.42 -4.18
CA HIS A 336 24.15 13.60 -4.88
C HIS A 336 23.01 14.23 -4.07
N GLU A 337 23.14 15.52 -3.80
CA GLU A 337 22.08 16.29 -3.15
C GLU A 337 20.81 16.31 -4.01
N ASN A 338 20.97 16.36 -5.34
CA ASN A 338 19.89 16.34 -6.32
C ASN A 338 20.08 15.20 -7.33
N TYR A 339 19.83 13.98 -6.90
CA TYR A 339 19.96 12.81 -7.79
C TYR A 339 18.96 12.85 -8.96
N ILE A 340 17.79 13.50 -8.77
CA ILE A 340 16.78 13.63 -9.82
C ILE A 340 17.31 14.42 -10.99
N GLN A 341 17.94 15.58 -10.73
CA GLN A 341 18.49 16.41 -11.79
C GLN A 341 19.60 15.70 -12.55
N VAL A 342 20.55 15.10 -11.83
CA VAL A 342 21.67 14.35 -12.43
C VAL A 342 21.15 13.23 -13.34
N MET A 343 20.19 12.46 -12.84
CA MET A 343 19.58 11.37 -13.61
C MET A 343 18.85 11.89 -14.85
N VAL A 344 17.99 12.89 -14.67
CA VAL A 344 17.15 13.42 -15.76
C VAL A 344 17.98 14.08 -16.83
N ASP A 345 19.03 14.85 -16.49
CA ASP A 345 19.90 15.48 -17.46
C ASP A 345 20.68 14.45 -18.27
N HIS A 346 21.16 13.41 -17.62
CA HIS A 346 21.78 12.30 -18.34
C HIS A 346 20.80 11.62 -19.30
N LEU A 347 19.58 11.30 -18.82
CA LEU A 347 18.56 10.66 -19.64
C LEU A 347 18.11 11.56 -20.80
N ARG A 348 17.90 12.84 -20.56
CA ARG A 348 17.61 13.83 -21.61
C ARG A 348 18.71 13.85 -22.68
N SER A 349 19.97 13.82 -22.26
CA SER A 349 21.12 13.85 -23.17
C SER A 349 21.13 12.64 -24.11
N ILE A 350 20.98 11.43 -23.58
CA ILE A 350 21.00 10.21 -24.40
C ILE A 350 19.79 10.11 -25.34
N ILE A 351 18.59 10.51 -24.86
CA ILE A 351 17.37 10.52 -25.68
C ILE A 351 17.53 11.53 -26.82
N ARG A 352 17.98 12.75 -26.53
CA ARG A 352 18.26 13.77 -27.55
C ARG A 352 19.25 13.30 -28.57
N GLY A 353 20.36 12.69 -28.14
CA GLY A 353 21.38 12.14 -29.03
C GLY A 353 20.83 11.08 -29.99
N ARG A 354 19.97 10.21 -29.51
CA ARG A 354 19.35 9.15 -30.33
C ARG A 354 18.32 9.71 -31.31
N CYS A 355 17.47 10.64 -30.86
CA CYS A 355 16.45 11.25 -31.72
C CYS A 355 17.06 12.13 -32.81
N ARG A 356 18.17 12.84 -32.55
CA ARG A 356 18.82 13.72 -33.52
C ARG A 356 19.41 12.97 -34.74
N ALA A 357 19.61 11.66 -34.59
CA ALA A 357 20.13 10.82 -35.67
C ALA A 357 19.06 10.31 -36.65
N MET A 358 17.79 10.58 -36.37
CA MET A 358 16.65 9.97 -37.10
C MET A 358 15.66 11.06 -37.54
N SER A 359 14.97 10.82 -38.69
CA SER A 359 13.89 11.70 -39.16
C SER A 359 12.61 11.54 -38.39
N LEU A 360 11.72 12.54 -38.44
CA LEU A 360 10.40 12.52 -37.80
C LEU A 360 9.58 11.29 -38.23
N SER A 361 9.58 10.99 -39.51
CA SER A 361 8.82 9.86 -40.07
C SER A 361 9.30 8.51 -39.55
N ALA A 362 10.59 8.38 -39.21
CA ALA A 362 11.15 7.16 -38.62
C ALA A 362 10.91 7.07 -37.12
N ILE A 363 10.93 8.20 -36.40
CA ILE A 363 10.78 8.24 -34.95
C ILE A 363 9.33 8.08 -34.53
N TRP A 364 8.41 8.81 -35.18
CA TRP A 364 7.02 8.97 -34.74
C TRP A 364 6.27 7.64 -34.50
N PRO A 365 6.35 6.65 -35.41
CA PRO A 365 5.64 5.38 -35.22
C PRO A 365 6.18 4.53 -34.06
N GLN A 366 7.45 4.74 -33.68
CA GLN A 366 8.16 3.89 -32.71
C GLN A 366 8.75 4.66 -31.53
N ILE A 367 8.31 5.90 -31.28
CA ILE A 367 8.88 6.78 -30.26
C ILE A 367 8.88 6.12 -28.87
N HIS A 368 7.80 5.39 -28.53
CA HIS A 368 7.69 4.67 -27.27
C HIS A 368 8.78 3.59 -27.11
N THR A 369 8.99 2.80 -28.17
CA THR A 369 10.01 1.74 -28.16
C THR A 369 11.41 2.33 -28.19
N LEU A 370 11.62 3.36 -29.03
CA LEU A 370 12.89 4.05 -29.15
C LEU A 370 13.36 4.63 -27.80
N VAL A 371 12.49 5.33 -27.08
CA VAL A 371 12.82 5.90 -25.77
C VAL A 371 13.13 4.81 -24.76
N ARG A 372 12.33 3.74 -24.70
CA ARG A 372 12.58 2.60 -23.81
C ARG A 372 13.92 1.92 -24.11
N ASP A 373 14.20 1.64 -25.38
CA ASP A 373 15.45 0.97 -25.78
C ASP A 373 16.67 1.87 -25.56
N THR A 374 16.53 3.17 -25.73
CA THR A 374 17.60 4.13 -25.47
C THR A 374 17.94 4.23 -23.99
N VAL A 375 16.94 4.25 -23.13
CA VAL A 375 17.14 4.40 -21.68
C VAL A 375 17.49 3.07 -21.02
N LEU A 376 16.74 2.01 -21.28
CA LEU A 376 16.85 0.73 -20.58
C LEU A 376 17.74 -0.29 -21.28
N GLY A 377 18.13 -0.01 -22.53
CA GLY A 377 18.77 -0.97 -23.42
C GLY A 377 17.79 -1.86 -24.18
N GLU A 378 18.28 -2.53 -25.21
CA GLU A 378 17.49 -3.42 -26.05
C GLU A 378 16.95 -4.61 -25.26
N ARG A 379 15.75 -5.08 -25.65
CA ARG A 379 15.11 -6.22 -25.01
C ARG A 379 15.85 -7.51 -25.33
N LYS A 380 16.32 -8.22 -24.29
CA LYS A 380 16.93 -9.56 -24.37
C LYS A 380 15.94 -10.62 -23.83
N GLU A 381 16.28 -11.90 -23.95
CA GLU A 381 15.44 -13.02 -23.46
C GLU A 381 15.06 -12.92 -21.98
N GLY A 382 15.87 -12.27 -21.14
CA GLY A 382 15.60 -12.03 -19.70
C GLY A 382 14.94 -10.68 -19.39
N GLY A 383 14.50 -9.91 -20.39
CA GLY A 383 13.96 -8.57 -20.21
C GLY A 383 14.94 -7.45 -20.63
N ARG A 384 14.72 -6.23 -20.16
CA ARG A 384 15.64 -5.11 -20.36
C ARG A 384 16.59 -4.98 -19.16
N PRO A 385 17.88 -4.69 -19.41
CA PRO A 385 18.88 -4.60 -18.33
C PRO A 385 18.62 -3.42 -17.36
N GLY A 386 17.89 -2.39 -17.79
CA GLY A 386 17.73 -1.16 -17.04
C GLY A 386 18.96 -0.25 -17.12
N ARG A 387 18.85 0.96 -16.58
CA ARG A 387 19.97 1.92 -16.53
C ARG A 387 20.44 2.09 -15.10
N VAL A 388 21.68 1.71 -14.85
CA VAL A 388 22.32 1.81 -13.54
C VAL A 388 23.21 3.05 -13.48
N PHE A 389 23.07 3.85 -12.44
CA PHE A 389 23.94 4.94 -12.07
C PHE A 389 24.82 4.48 -10.91
N ALA A 390 26.04 4.07 -11.22
CA ALA A 390 26.94 3.45 -10.24
C ALA A 390 27.35 4.42 -9.11
N GLU A 391 27.39 5.72 -9.39
CA GLU A 391 27.83 6.76 -8.45
C GLU A 391 26.92 6.89 -7.23
N ASN A 392 25.60 6.67 -7.40
CA ASN A 392 24.62 6.80 -6.35
C ASN A 392 23.72 5.58 -6.18
N GLY A 393 23.97 4.47 -6.89
CA GLY A 393 23.16 3.26 -6.80
C GLY A 393 21.73 3.39 -7.34
N THR A 394 21.43 4.45 -8.08
CA THR A 394 20.12 4.63 -8.72
C THR A 394 19.99 3.71 -9.92
N VAL A 395 18.88 3.02 -10.03
CA VAL A 395 18.53 2.15 -11.16
C VAL A 395 17.19 2.57 -11.73
N VAL A 396 17.18 2.89 -13.01
CA VAL A 396 15.95 3.07 -13.77
C VAL A 396 15.52 1.71 -14.29
N THR A 397 14.45 1.18 -13.72
CA THR A 397 13.94 -0.16 -14.03
C THR A 397 12.93 -0.16 -15.14
N GLU A 398 12.18 0.94 -15.28
CA GLU A 398 11.09 1.06 -16.23
C GLU A 398 10.97 2.49 -16.75
N VAL A 399 10.56 2.62 -18.01
CA VAL A 399 10.31 3.92 -18.65
C VAL A 399 8.98 3.84 -19.40
N GLU A 400 8.11 4.75 -19.06
CA GLU A 400 6.82 4.94 -19.71
C GLU A 400 6.85 6.27 -20.49
N VAL A 401 6.43 6.22 -21.74
CA VAL A 401 6.18 7.41 -22.54
C VAL A 401 4.69 7.69 -22.48
N LEU A 402 4.30 8.73 -21.77
CA LEU A 402 2.89 9.08 -21.55
C LEU A 402 2.29 9.74 -22.78
N THR A 403 2.95 10.76 -23.31
CA THR A 403 2.54 11.47 -24.50
C THR A 403 3.74 11.97 -25.28
N ALA A 404 3.58 12.11 -26.58
CA ALA A 404 4.53 12.78 -27.44
C ALA A 404 3.76 13.82 -28.29
N THR A 405 4.24 15.05 -28.26
CA THR A 405 3.62 16.17 -28.99
C THR A 405 4.64 16.88 -29.85
N ILE A 406 4.26 17.22 -31.07
CA ILE A 406 5.10 18.02 -31.97
C ILE A 406 4.87 19.47 -31.61
N GLU A 407 5.93 20.23 -31.29
CA GLU A 407 5.82 21.65 -30.88
C GLU A 407 5.38 22.55 -32.04
N ALA A 408 5.82 22.25 -33.27
CA ALA A 408 5.40 22.99 -34.46
C ALA A 408 3.98 22.59 -34.88
N ARG A 409 3.01 23.45 -34.63
CA ARG A 409 1.59 23.22 -34.89
C ARG A 409 1.31 22.84 -36.35
N GLU A 410 1.95 23.53 -37.31
CA GLU A 410 1.78 23.26 -38.73
C GLU A 410 2.23 21.84 -39.10
N VAL A 411 3.35 21.38 -38.51
CA VAL A 411 3.86 20.02 -38.74
C VAL A 411 2.96 18.98 -38.06
N ALA A 412 2.43 19.27 -36.87
CA ALA A 412 1.49 18.40 -36.18
C ALA A 412 0.21 18.20 -36.99
N GLU A 413 -0.39 19.30 -37.50
CA GLU A 413 -1.58 19.25 -38.36
C GLU A 413 -1.31 18.50 -39.67
N LEU A 414 -0.12 18.65 -40.27
CA LEU A 414 0.28 17.93 -41.47
C LEU A 414 0.39 16.42 -41.18
N MET A 415 1.03 16.04 -40.09
CA MET A 415 1.18 14.64 -39.68
C MET A 415 -0.17 14.00 -39.39
N GLU A 416 -1.07 14.70 -38.72
CA GLU A 416 -2.43 14.23 -38.47
C GLU A 416 -3.21 13.98 -39.76
N ARG A 417 -3.09 14.88 -40.77
CA ARG A 417 -3.67 14.70 -42.09
C ARG A 417 -3.09 13.49 -42.82
N VAL A 418 -1.76 13.34 -42.82
CA VAL A 418 -1.07 12.19 -43.43
C VAL A 418 -1.49 10.89 -42.76
N GLN A 419 -1.58 10.87 -41.44
CA GLN A 419 -2.00 9.73 -40.66
C GLN A 419 -3.45 9.37 -40.96
N THR A 420 -4.35 10.37 -40.99
CA THR A 420 -5.76 10.19 -41.36
C THR A 420 -5.91 9.66 -42.79
N GLN A 421 -5.15 10.22 -43.75
CA GLN A 421 -5.14 9.71 -45.13
C GLN A 421 -4.62 8.27 -45.20
N SER A 422 -3.54 7.95 -44.50
CA SER A 422 -2.99 6.58 -44.46
C SER A 422 -4.00 5.58 -43.90
N VAL A 423 -4.65 5.93 -42.79
CA VAL A 423 -5.71 5.09 -42.19
C VAL A 423 -6.88 4.95 -43.14
N THR A 424 -7.31 6.05 -43.78
CA THR A 424 -8.41 6.02 -44.77
C THR A 424 -8.09 5.13 -45.97
N LEU A 425 -6.85 5.21 -46.46
CA LEU A 425 -6.37 4.32 -47.54
C LEU A 425 -6.33 2.85 -47.09
N GLN A 426 -5.80 2.57 -45.89
CA GLN A 426 -5.77 1.20 -45.36
C GLN A 426 -7.17 0.61 -45.16
N ILE A 427 -8.11 1.43 -44.68
CA ILE A 427 -9.51 1.03 -44.54
C ILE A 427 -10.10 0.79 -45.92
N GLY A 428 -9.85 1.68 -46.89
CA GLY A 428 -10.31 1.52 -48.28
C GLY A 428 -9.75 0.25 -48.94
N ASP A 429 -8.45 -0.02 -48.78
CA ASP A 429 -7.82 -1.25 -49.30
C ASP A 429 -8.40 -2.51 -48.63
N ARG A 430 -8.63 -2.47 -47.35
CA ARG A 430 -9.23 -3.58 -46.61
C ARG A 430 -10.68 -3.82 -47.05
N GLN A 431 -11.46 -2.76 -47.20
CA GLN A 431 -12.82 -2.84 -47.74
C GLN A 431 -12.83 -3.38 -49.18
N ALA A 432 -11.89 -2.93 -50.03
CA ALA A 432 -11.73 -3.44 -51.39
C ALA A 432 -11.35 -4.93 -51.37
N GLN A 433 -10.46 -5.37 -50.52
CA GLN A 433 -10.13 -6.79 -50.32
C GLN A 433 -11.33 -7.61 -49.84
N GLU A 434 -12.07 -7.12 -48.86
CA GLU A 434 -13.28 -7.79 -48.34
C GLU A 434 -14.40 -7.88 -49.42
N THR A 435 -14.60 -6.81 -50.20
CA THR A 435 -15.54 -6.83 -51.31
C THR A 435 -15.10 -7.80 -52.40
N LEU A 436 -13.81 -7.87 -52.70
CA LEU A 436 -13.26 -8.82 -53.68
C LEU A 436 -13.38 -10.28 -53.23
N VAL A 437 -13.13 -10.55 -51.95
CA VAL A 437 -13.34 -11.87 -51.35
C VAL A 437 -14.81 -12.24 -51.34
N SER A 438 -15.70 -11.32 -50.98
CA SER A 438 -17.15 -11.55 -50.98
C SER A 438 -17.69 -11.75 -52.39
N ALA A 439 -17.18 -11.02 -53.41
CA ALA A 439 -17.53 -11.22 -54.82
C ALA A 439 -17.06 -12.58 -55.33
N LYS A 440 -15.84 -13.01 -54.99
CA LYS A 440 -15.34 -14.36 -55.31
C LYS A 440 -16.18 -15.45 -54.66
N LEU A 441 -16.57 -15.26 -53.42
CA LEU A 441 -17.41 -16.22 -52.71
C LEU A 441 -18.79 -16.32 -53.30
N ARG A 442 -19.42 -15.18 -53.71
CA ARG A 442 -20.70 -15.17 -54.42
C ARG A 442 -20.59 -15.86 -55.76
N ALA A 443 -19.56 -15.55 -56.56
CA ALA A 443 -19.33 -16.22 -57.83
C ALA A 443 -19.12 -17.74 -57.67
N ALA A 444 -18.45 -18.19 -56.63
CA ALA A 444 -18.32 -19.61 -56.32
C ALA A 444 -19.66 -20.25 -55.93
N ILE A 445 -20.46 -19.58 -55.09
CA ILE A 445 -21.81 -20.05 -54.72
C ILE A 445 -22.74 -20.11 -55.94
N ASP A 446 -22.67 -19.09 -56.80
CA ASP A 446 -23.48 -19.07 -58.07
C ASP A 446 -23.02 -20.18 -58.98
N ALA A 447 -21.74 -20.46 -59.13
CA ALA A 447 -21.23 -21.58 -59.93
C ALA A 447 -21.67 -22.93 -59.34
N ASP A 448 -21.61 -23.13 -58.06
CA ASP A 448 -22.07 -24.34 -57.36
C ASP A 448 -23.61 -24.52 -57.52
N SER A 449 -24.36 -23.41 -57.40
CA SER A 449 -25.81 -23.44 -57.58
C SER A 449 -26.21 -23.79 -59.02
N GLN A 450 -25.48 -23.27 -60.02
CA GLN A 450 -25.65 -23.64 -61.42
C GLN A 450 -25.29 -25.10 -61.66
N ALA A 451 -24.21 -25.61 -61.12
CA ALA A 451 -23.83 -27.01 -61.24
C ALA A 451 -24.88 -27.94 -60.61
N LEU A 452 -25.41 -27.57 -59.42
CA LEU A 452 -26.49 -28.30 -58.77
C LEU A 452 -27.81 -28.28 -59.62
N ALA A 453 -28.11 -27.12 -60.19
CA ALA A 453 -29.28 -27.00 -61.08
C ALA A 453 -29.15 -27.84 -62.35
N GLU A 454 -27.95 -27.89 -62.97
CA GLU A 454 -27.67 -28.78 -64.09
C GLU A 454 -27.74 -30.27 -63.72
N GLU A 455 -27.21 -30.64 -62.57
CA GLU A 455 -27.35 -32.01 -62.06
C GLU A 455 -28.79 -32.38 -61.77
N ALA A 456 -29.57 -31.48 -61.20
CA ALA A 456 -31.01 -31.69 -61.02
C ALA A 456 -31.74 -31.87 -62.35
N ARG A 457 -31.40 -31.06 -63.37
CA ARG A 457 -31.95 -31.22 -64.72
C ARG A 457 -31.53 -32.55 -65.33
N ARG A 458 -30.28 -32.97 -65.19
CA ARG A 458 -29.81 -34.29 -65.68
C ARG A 458 -30.50 -35.44 -64.95
N ARG A 459 -30.76 -35.34 -63.67
CA ARG A 459 -31.53 -36.32 -62.88
C ARG A 459 -32.99 -36.38 -63.34
N ALA A 460 -33.61 -35.22 -63.53
CA ALA A 460 -34.97 -35.14 -64.01
C ALA A 460 -35.11 -35.78 -65.42
N ALA A 461 -34.19 -35.47 -66.37
CA ALA A 461 -34.14 -36.06 -67.68
C ALA A 461 -33.93 -37.59 -67.67
N ARG A 462 -33.09 -38.10 -66.70
CA ARG A 462 -32.95 -39.56 -66.54
C ARG A 462 -34.19 -40.21 -65.97
N LEU A 463 -34.90 -39.59 -65.06
CA LEU A 463 -36.16 -40.08 -64.53
C LEU A 463 -37.24 -40.10 -65.57
N GLU A 464 -37.29 -39.04 -66.40
CA GLU A 464 -38.23 -38.97 -67.53
C GLU A 464 -37.92 -40.02 -68.62
N GLY A 465 -36.61 -40.28 -68.86
CA GLY A 465 -36.19 -41.39 -69.76
C GLY A 465 -36.59 -42.75 -69.18
N LEU A 466 -36.41 -42.97 -67.89
CA LEU A 466 -36.81 -44.21 -67.20
C LEU A 466 -38.34 -44.38 -67.16
N SER A 467 -39.12 -43.32 -67.01
CA SER A 467 -40.56 -43.38 -67.03
C SER A 467 -41.05 -43.74 -68.42
N ARG A 468 -40.45 -43.17 -69.50
CA ARG A 468 -40.78 -43.54 -70.90
C ARG A 468 -40.40 -44.98 -71.24
N THR A 469 -39.28 -45.49 -70.71
CA THR A 469 -38.91 -46.90 -70.89
C THR A 469 -39.87 -47.83 -70.17
N LEU A 470 -40.29 -47.50 -68.96
CA LEU A 470 -41.28 -48.25 -68.19
C LEU A 470 -42.69 -48.21 -68.86
N GLU A 471 -43.10 -47.07 -69.44
CA GLU A 471 -44.33 -46.96 -70.23
C GLU A 471 -44.26 -47.79 -71.47
N HIS A 472 -43.09 -47.82 -72.14
CA HIS A 472 -42.88 -48.65 -73.32
C HIS A 472 -42.90 -50.15 -72.97
N GLU A 473 -42.26 -50.56 -71.87
CA GLU A 473 -42.30 -51.92 -71.34
C GLU A 473 -43.74 -52.33 -70.96
N ARG A 474 -44.51 -51.42 -70.34
CA ARG A 474 -45.92 -51.66 -70.02
C ARG A 474 -46.76 -51.83 -71.29
N ALA A 475 -46.54 -50.97 -72.26
CA ALA A 475 -47.24 -51.10 -73.55
C ALA A 475 -46.89 -52.40 -74.27
N LEU A 476 -45.65 -52.86 -74.26
CA LEU A 476 -45.20 -54.15 -74.76
C LEU A 476 -45.79 -55.34 -73.98
N ALA A 477 -45.97 -55.21 -72.68
CA ALA A 477 -46.60 -56.22 -71.82
C ALA A 477 -48.11 -56.35 -72.16
N GLU A 478 -48.80 -55.19 -72.31
CA GLU A 478 -50.19 -55.15 -72.69
C GLU A 478 -50.45 -55.78 -74.11
N VAL A 479 -49.54 -55.48 -75.05
CA VAL A 479 -49.64 -56.11 -76.41
C VAL A 479 -49.46 -57.62 -76.33
N LYS A 480 -48.53 -58.11 -75.49
CA LYS A 480 -48.33 -59.56 -75.28
C LYS A 480 -49.51 -60.22 -74.59
N GLU A 481 -50.13 -59.55 -73.60
CA GLU A 481 -51.36 -60.02 -72.94
C GLU A 481 -52.53 -60.08 -73.93
N LEU A 482 -52.68 -59.06 -74.76
CA LEU A 482 -53.72 -59.05 -75.83
C LEU A 482 -53.50 -60.16 -76.83
N GLU A 483 -52.25 -60.47 -77.25
CA GLU A 483 -51.92 -61.60 -78.09
C GLU A 483 -52.22 -62.95 -77.43
N LEU A 484 -51.94 -63.10 -76.14
CA LEU A 484 -52.29 -64.28 -75.35
C LEU A 484 -53.78 -64.50 -75.24
N VAL A 485 -54.51 -63.43 -74.90
CA VAL A 485 -55.99 -63.44 -74.85
C VAL A 485 -56.61 -63.72 -76.19
N ALA A 486 -56.03 -63.24 -77.32
CA ALA A 486 -56.47 -63.55 -78.67
C ALA A 486 -56.22 -65.02 -79.00
N ARG A 487 -55.09 -65.66 -78.59
CA ARG A 487 -54.84 -67.11 -78.77
C ARG A 487 -55.74 -67.94 -77.88
N GLU A 488 -56.05 -67.56 -76.67
CA GLU A 488 -56.99 -68.28 -75.80
C GLU A 488 -58.42 -68.19 -76.32
N ARG A 489 -58.83 -67.04 -76.90
CA ARG A 489 -60.15 -66.93 -77.57
C ARG A 489 -60.26 -67.80 -78.77
N GLN A 490 -59.21 -68.02 -79.55
CA GLN A 490 -59.20 -68.99 -80.64
C GLN A 490 -59.26 -70.44 -80.15
N ALA A 491 -58.64 -70.79 -79.05
CA ALA A 491 -58.68 -72.12 -78.46
C ALA A 491 -60.03 -72.46 -77.79
N LEU A 492 -60.75 -71.42 -77.30
CA LEU A 492 -62.04 -71.59 -76.63
C LEU A 492 -63.25 -71.64 -77.60
N SER A 493 -63.05 -71.26 -78.85
CA SER A 493 -64.11 -71.37 -79.87
C SER A 493 -64.36 -72.80 -80.31
N ASP A 494 -63.38 -73.74 -80.09
CA ASP A 494 -63.43 -75.14 -80.50
C ASP A 494 -63.91 -76.15 -79.41
N ALA A 495 -64.13 -75.75 -78.18
CA ALA A 495 -64.59 -76.61 -77.08
C ALA A 495 -65.98 -76.18 -76.55
N ARG A 496 -67.02 -76.94 -77.01
CA ARG A 496 -68.46 -76.73 -76.76
C ARG A 496 -68.92 -76.91 -75.29
N LEU A 497 -69.69 -75.99 -74.80
CA LEU A 497 -71.02 -76.02 -74.17
C LEU A 497 -71.25 -76.64 -72.75
N ASP A 498 -70.38 -77.46 -72.14
CA ASP A 498 -70.64 -78.04 -70.80
C ASP A 498 -69.71 -77.57 -69.68
N ALA A 499 -68.84 -76.67 -69.97
CA ALA A 499 -67.87 -76.11 -68.98
C ALA A 499 -68.21 -74.68 -68.52
N ALA A 500 -69.33 -74.09 -68.99
CA ALA A 500 -69.60 -72.65 -68.79
C ALA A 500 -69.91 -72.21 -67.38
N GLN A 501 -70.52 -73.09 -66.56
CA GLN A 501 -70.87 -72.70 -65.17
C GLN A 501 -69.80 -72.89 -64.14
N LYS A 502 -68.82 -73.77 -64.37
CA LYS A 502 -67.69 -73.93 -63.46
C LYS A 502 -66.55 -72.95 -63.78
N ALA A 503 -66.46 -72.47 -65.01
CA ALA A 503 -65.49 -71.50 -65.45
C ALA A 503 -65.81 -70.05 -65.02
N GLU A 504 -67.07 -69.74 -64.81
CA GLU A 504 -67.47 -68.38 -64.30
C GLU A 504 -67.10 -68.14 -62.89
N LEU A 505 -67.24 -69.15 -61.98
CA LEU A 505 -66.85 -69.05 -60.60
C LEU A 505 -65.29 -69.04 -60.40
N ALA A 506 -64.56 -69.73 -61.29
CA ALA A 506 -63.06 -69.69 -61.22
C ALA A 506 -62.54 -68.38 -61.76
N ARG A 507 -63.18 -67.74 -62.73
CA ARG A 507 -62.78 -66.43 -63.28
C ARG A 507 -63.03 -65.28 -62.34
N ASP A 508 -64.11 -65.33 -61.54
CA ASP A 508 -64.39 -64.31 -60.54
C ASP A 508 -63.40 -64.35 -59.36
N LEU A 509 -62.91 -65.54 -59.02
CA LEU A 509 -61.91 -65.70 -57.96
C LEU A 509 -60.50 -65.30 -58.46
N GLU A 510 -60.14 -65.62 -59.73
CA GLU A 510 -58.82 -65.16 -60.27
C GLU A 510 -58.82 -63.68 -60.59
N ALA A 511 -59.96 -63.11 -61.05
CA ALA A 511 -60.03 -61.65 -61.26
C ALA A 511 -59.92 -60.87 -59.95
N LYS A 512 -60.48 -61.38 -58.83
CA LYS A 512 -60.33 -60.79 -57.48
C LYS A 512 -58.93 -60.98 -56.99
N ALA A 513 -58.27 -62.11 -57.20
CA ALA A 513 -56.87 -62.37 -56.75
C ALA A 513 -55.85 -61.53 -57.55
N THR A 514 -56.09 -61.34 -58.88
CA THR A 514 -55.22 -60.47 -59.69
C THR A 514 -55.40 -58.98 -59.34
N ALA A 515 -56.65 -58.56 -59.10
CA ALA A 515 -56.96 -57.21 -58.70
C ALA A 515 -56.29 -56.89 -57.32
N LEU A 516 -56.32 -57.86 -56.42
CA LEU A 516 -55.68 -57.70 -55.11
C LEU A 516 -54.16 -57.69 -55.19
N LYS A 517 -53.54 -58.48 -56.08
CA LYS A 517 -52.09 -58.45 -56.33
C LYS A 517 -51.67 -57.12 -56.98
N LEU A 518 -52.40 -56.62 -57.92
CA LEU A 518 -52.13 -55.31 -58.55
C LEU A 518 -52.25 -54.17 -57.53
N GLN A 519 -53.26 -54.23 -56.62
CA GLN A 519 -53.38 -53.23 -55.55
C GLN A 519 -52.23 -53.32 -54.51
N LEU A 520 -51.75 -54.54 -54.23
CA LEU A 520 -50.61 -54.76 -53.36
C LEU A 520 -49.30 -54.28 -53.99
N ASP A 521 -49.09 -54.53 -55.27
CA ASP A 521 -47.92 -54.07 -56.03
C ASP A 521 -47.93 -52.54 -56.22
N ASP A 522 -49.09 -51.94 -56.45
CA ASP A 522 -49.27 -50.49 -56.52
C ASP A 522 -49.04 -49.83 -55.10
N ALA A 523 -49.51 -50.51 -54.05
CA ALA A 523 -49.28 -50.03 -52.70
C ALA A 523 -47.79 -50.14 -52.28
N ASN A 524 -47.15 -51.25 -52.71
CA ASN A 524 -45.72 -51.45 -52.44
C ASN A 524 -44.82 -50.48 -53.23
N THR A 525 -45.19 -50.20 -54.52
CA THR A 525 -44.42 -49.22 -55.31
C THR A 525 -44.64 -47.80 -54.83
N ARG A 526 -45.86 -47.45 -54.37
CA ARG A 526 -46.11 -46.14 -53.70
C ARG A 526 -45.37 -46.03 -52.36
N ALA A 527 -45.37 -47.12 -51.57
CA ALA A 527 -44.65 -47.14 -50.34
C ALA A 527 -43.11 -47.06 -50.51
N ALA A 528 -42.57 -47.65 -51.56
CA ALA A 528 -41.17 -47.55 -51.97
C ALA A 528 -40.81 -46.13 -52.46
N ALA A 529 -41.69 -45.53 -53.29
CA ALA A 529 -41.50 -44.15 -53.75
C ALA A 529 -41.59 -43.13 -52.63
N THR A 530 -42.57 -43.31 -51.70
CA THR A 530 -42.67 -42.43 -50.53
C THR A 530 -41.48 -42.58 -49.57
N ARG A 531 -40.95 -43.81 -49.39
CA ARG A 531 -39.71 -44.00 -48.58
C ARG A 531 -38.49 -43.38 -49.27
N ALA A 532 -38.35 -43.47 -50.56
CA ALA A 532 -37.28 -42.85 -51.32
C ALA A 532 -37.37 -41.32 -51.26
N LEU A 533 -38.55 -40.74 -51.32
CA LEU A 533 -38.78 -39.32 -51.21
C LEU A 533 -38.49 -38.84 -49.76
N SER A 534 -38.93 -39.61 -48.77
CA SER A 534 -38.66 -39.26 -47.34
C SER A 534 -37.18 -39.37 -46.98
N VAL A 535 -36.43 -40.30 -47.60
CA VAL A 535 -34.95 -40.37 -47.39
C VAL A 535 -34.28 -39.17 -48.06
N VAL A 536 -34.67 -38.76 -49.22
CA VAL A 536 -34.15 -37.59 -49.94
C VAL A 536 -34.49 -36.29 -49.15
N GLU A 537 -35.72 -36.20 -48.61
CA GLU A 537 -36.13 -35.08 -47.79
C GLU A 537 -35.34 -35.04 -46.46
N LEU A 538 -35.11 -36.21 -45.85
CA LEU A 538 -34.28 -36.30 -44.64
C LEU A 538 -32.82 -35.91 -44.94
N GLU A 539 -32.24 -36.40 -46.04
CA GLU A 539 -30.88 -36.01 -46.45
C GLU A 539 -30.77 -34.51 -46.76
N THR A 540 -31.77 -33.92 -47.38
CA THR A 540 -31.80 -32.47 -47.67
C THR A 540 -32.00 -31.66 -46.39
N LEU A 541 -32.80 -32.16 -45.42
CA LEU A 541 -32.97 -31.52 -44.10
C LEU A 541 -31.70 -31.64 -43.26
N VAL A 542 -31.01 -32.79 -43.29
CA VAL A 542 -29.73 -32.97 -42.59
C VAL A 542 -28.68 -32.05 -43.21
N ALA A 543 -28.58 -31.99 -44.53
CA ALA A 543 -27.64 -31.09 -45.21
C ALA A 543 -27.94 -29.59 -44.91
N ARG A 544 -29.21 -29.20 -44.86
CA ARG A 544 -29.62 -27.84 -44.45
C ARG A 544 -29.29 -27.57 -42.99
N ARG A 545 -29.47 -28.57 -42.11
CA ARG A 545 -29.17 -28.43 -40.69
C ARG A 545 -27.66 -28.37 -40.44
N GLU A 546 -26.86 -29.13 -41.20
CA GLU A 546 -25.40 -29.01 -41.18
C GLU A 546 -24.91 -27.65 -41.68
N GLN A 547 -25.50 -27.13 -42.74
CA GLN A 547 -25.20 -25.77 -43.22
C GLN A 547 -25.60 -24.70 -42.21
N GLN A 548 -26.77 -24.85 -41.55
CA GLN A 548 -27.19 -23.95 -40.48
C GLN A 548 -26.24 -24.04 -39.26
N LEU A 549 -25.82 -25.24 -38.88
CA LEU A 549 -24.85 -25.43 -37.79
C LEU A 549 -23.47 -24.82 -38.12
N ARG A 550 -23.02 -24.94 -39.39
CA ARG A 550 -21.78 -24.30 -39.85
C ARG A 550 -21.90 -22.76 -39.86
N LEU A 551 -23.04 -22.23 -40.24
CA LEU A 551 -23.33 -20.79 -40.18
C LEU A 551 -23.40 -20.29 -38.72
N ILE A 552 -24.05 -21.05 -37.84
CA ILE A 552 -24.12 -20.72 -36.41
C ILE A 552 -22.71 -20.84 -35.76
N ALA A 553 -21.92 -21.86 -36.13
CA ALA A 553 -20.55 -22.00 -35.68
C ALA A 553 -19.65 -20.86 -36.19
N ALA A 554 -19.81 -20.45 -37.45
CA ALA A 554 -19.11 -19.30 -37.99
C ALA A 554 -19.53 -17.96 -37.32
N GLN A 555 -20.82 -17.80 -37.05
CA GLN A 555 -21.35 -16.65 -36.33
C GLN A 555 -20.90 -16.65 -34.85
N SER A 556 -20.88 -17.82 -34.20
CA SER A 556 -20.38 -17.93 -32.80
C SER A 556 -18.87 -17.70 -32.72
N SER A 557 -18.08 -18.15 -33.69
CA SER A 557 -16.64 -17.87 -33.73
C SER A 557 -16.38 -16.39 -34.05
N ALA A 558 -17.16 -15.76 -34.89
CA ALA A 558 -17.08 -14.32 -35.14
C ALA A 558 -17.46 -13.50 -33.88
N THR A 559 -18.54 -13.89 -33.19
CA THR A 559 -18.95 -13.23 -31.94
C THR A 559 -17.99 -13.50 -30.77
N VAL A 560 -17.31 -14.65 -30.73
CA VAL A 560 -16.24 -14.94 -29.77
C VAL A 560 -14.99 -14.10 -30.07
N ALA A 561 -14.62 -13.96 -31.33
CA ALA A 561 -13.51 -13.10 -31.75
C ALA A 561 -13.82 -11.61 -31.48
N GLU A 562 -15.06 -11.18 -31.74
CA GLU A 562 -15.52 -9.83 -31.37
C GLU A 562 -15.52 -9.60 -29.86
N ARG A 563 -15.97 -10.57 -29.07
CA ARG A 563 -15.92 -10.50 -27.60
C ARG A 563 -14.49 -10.55 -27.06
N GLN A 564 -13.59 -11.32 -27.66
CA GLN A 564 -12.18 -11.32 -27.31
C GLN A 564 -11.50 -9.99 -27.64
N ALA A 565 -11.81 -9.40 -28.80
CA ALA A 565 -11.31 -8.07 -29.16
C ALA A 565 -11.84 -6.97 -28.23
N VAL A 566 -13.12 -7.05 -27.83
CA VAL A 566 -13.73 -6.14 -26.86
C VAL A 566 -13.17 -6.37 -25.46
N GLN A 567 -12.88 -7.64 -25.05
CA GLN A 567 -12.21 -7.93 -23.79
C GLN A 567 -10.77 -7.45 -23.77
N GLN A 568 -10.02 -7.59 -24.85
CA GLN A 568 -8.67 -7.04 -24.95
C GLN A 568 -8.70 -5.51 -24.90
N GLY A 569 -9.59 -4.86 -25.61
CA GLY A 569 -9.78 -3.41 -25.55
C GLY A 569 -10.27 -2.93 -24.18
N LEU A 570 -11.07 -3.71 -23.47
CA LEU A 570 -11.52 -3.40 -22.11
C LEU A 570 -10.40 -3.61 -21.09
N VAL A 571 -9.59 -4.66 -21.26
CA VAL A 571 -8.41 -4.91 -20.42
C VAL A 571 -7.34 -3.86 -20.66
N GLU A 572 -7.12 -3.43 -21.91
CA GLU A 572 -6.22 -2.31 -22.22
C GLU A 572 -6.76 -0.98 -21.68
N ALA A 573 -8.06 -0.74 -21.76
CA ALA A 573 -8.70 0.43 -21.16
C ALA A 573 -8.69 0.38 -19.62
N MET A 574 -8.86 -0.80 -19.01
CA MET A 574 -8.76 -0.99 -17.56
C MET A 574 -7.31 -0.94 -17.06
N THR A 575 -6.33 -1.38 -17.85
CA THR A 575 -4.92 -1.20 -17.50
C THR A 575 -4.46 0.24 -17.68
N ALA A 576 -4.99 0.96 -18.66
CA ALA A 576 -4.77 2.41 -18.79
C ALA A 576 -5.47 3.23 -17.69
N LEU A 577 -6.62 2.77 -17.18
CA LEU A 577 -7.32 3.33 -16.00
C LEU A 577 -6.73 2.85 -14.67
N GLY A 578 -5.92 1.78 -14.68
CA GLY A 578 -5.31 1.18 -13.50
C GLY A 578 -4.15 1.95 -12.89
N ASP A 579 -3.72 3.06 -13.48
CA ASP A 579 -2.75 3.95 -12.86
C ASP A 579 -3.40 4.68 -11.67
N LYS A 580 -3.12 4.14 -10.50
CA LYS A 580 -3.59 4.60 -9.18
C LYS A 580 -3.43 6.11 -8.93
N ILE A 581 -2.64 6.79 -9.72
CA ILE A 581 -2.39 8.24 -9.61
C ILE A 581 -3.58 9.04 -10.16
N MET A 582 -4.19 8.60 -11.25
CA MET A 582 -5.37 9.31 -11.78
C MET A 582 -6.61 9.14 -10.89
N LEU A 583 -6.80 7.95 -10.30
CA LEU A 583 -7.86 7.74 -9.30
C LEU A 583 -7.61 8.51 -7.99
N GLY A 584 -6.36 8.73 -7.62
CA GLY A 584 -5.97 9.54 -6.46
C GLY A 584 -6.28 11.03 -6.66
N GLU A 585 -6.00 11.59 -7.82
CA GLU A 585 -6.29 13.00 -8.14
C GLU A 585 -7.80 13.26 -8.36
N VAL A 586 -8.49 12.33 -9.00
CA VAL A 586 -9.95 12.41 -9.16
C VAL A 586 -10.65 12.21 -7.81
N ALA A 587 -10.15 11.31 -6.95
CA ALA A 587 -10.70 11.09 -5.62
C ALA A 587 -10.40 12.24 -4.64
N SER A 588 -9.31 12.97 -4.81
CA SER A 588 -8.99 14.13 -3.98
C SER A 588 -9.76 15.40 -4.36
N ASN A 589 -10.17 15.52 -5.63
CA ASN A 589 -10.88 16.69 -6.14
C ASN A 589 -12.40 16.51 -6.28
N MET A 590 -12.90 15.30 -6.20
CA MET A 590 -14.33 15.00 -6.23
C MET A 590 -14.72 14.21 -4.97
N ASN A 591 -15.67 14.77 -4.24
CA ASN A 591 -16.24 14.10 -3.08
C ASN A 591 -17.11 12.92 -3.56
N LEU A 592 -16.45 11.77 -3.82
CA LEU A 592 -17.05 10.53 -4.34
C LEU A 592 -18.28 10.07 -3.53
N VAL A 593 -18.32 10.41 -2.24
CA VAL A 593 -19.45 10.08 -1.35
C VAL A 593 -20.73 10.84 -1.77
N SER A 594 -20.61 12.01 -2.40
CA SER A 594 -21.77 12.76 -2.90
C SER A 594 -22.28 12.22 -4.25
N LEU A 595 -21.42 11.57 -5.02
CA LEU A 595 -21.77 10.98 -6.33
C LEU A 595 -22.57 9.67 -6.19
N PHE A 596 -22.30 8.92 -5.11
CA PHE A 596 -22.99 7.64 -4.85
C PHE A 596 -24.31 7.80 -4.08
N LYS A 597 -24.63 8.99 -3.58
CA LYS A 597 -25.87 9.25 -2.87
C LYS A 597 -27.02 9.45 -3.86
N GLY A 598 -27.67 8.35 -4.25
CA GLY A 598 -28.97 8.37 -4.95
C GLY A 598 -28.95 8.18 -6.46
N LYS A 599 -27.82 7.77 -7.07
CA LYS A 599 -27.76 7.42 -8.49
C LYS A 599 -27.28 6.00 -8.68
N ASP A 600 -27.98 5.27 -9.55
CA ASP A 600 -27.63 3.90 -9.94
C ASP A 600 -26.32 3.88 -10.76
N VAL A 601 -25.52 2.81 -10.58
CA VAL A 601 -24.20 2.64 -11.23
C VAL A 601 -24.30 2.78 -12.76
N GLY A 602 -25.43 2.35 -13.36
CA GLY A 602 -25.69 2.49 -14.79
C GLY A 602 -25.82 3.94 -15.27
N THR A 603 -26.36 4.82 -14.43
CA THR A 603 -26.52 6.26 -14.74
C THR A 603 -25.20 7.02 -14.67
N ILE A 604 -24.32 6.63 -13.76
CA ILE A 604 -22.97 7.21 -13.61
C ILE A 604 -22.08 6.81 -14.80
N LEU A 605 -22.13 5.55 -15.21
CA LEU A 605 -21.40 5.08 -16.40
C LEU A 605 -21.90 5.76 -17.70
N ALA A 606 -23.19 6.02 -17.82
CA ALA A 606 -23.76 6.73 -18.96
C ALA A 606 -23.36 8.22 -18.99
N GLU A 607 -23.20 8.84 -17.83
CA GLU A 607 -22.81 10.26 -17.70
C GLU A 607 -21.30 10.46 -17.96
N VAL A 608 -20.46 9.49 -17.58
CA VAL A 608 -19.02 9.51 -17.80
C VAL A 608 -18.64 9.10 -19.24
N LEU A 609 -19.43 8.20 -19.87
CA LEU A 609 -19.20 7.73 -21.22
C LEU A 609 -20.06 8.43 -22.28
N GLY A 610 -20.76 9.51 -21.88
CA GLY A 610 -21.62 10.30 -22.75
C GLY A 610 -20.87 10.86 -23.96
N GLY A 611 -20.97 10.16 -25.06
CA GLY A 611 -20.35 10.50 -26.34
C GLY A 611 -19.78 9.31 -27.11
N THR A 612 -19.76 8.11 -26.54
CA THR A 612 -19.27 6.91 -27.22
C THR A 612 -20.44 6.04 -27.72
N ARG A 613 -20.26 5.39 -28.86
CA ARG A 613 -21.25 4.51 -29.56
C ARG A 613 -21.70 3.26 -28.75
N VAL A 614 -21.56 3.24 -27.45
CA VAL A 614 -21.81 2.09 -26.55
C VAL A 614 -23.19 2.18 -25.86
N VAL A 615 -23.94 3.25 -26.10
CA VAL A 615 -25.24 3.52 -25.46
C VAL A 615 -26.29 2.41 -25.61
N PRO A 616 -26.43 1.72 -26.79
CA PRO A 616 -27.50 0.70 -26.94
C PRO A 616 -27.26 -0.58 -26.14
N THR A 617 -26.01 -0.88 -25.75
CA THR A 617 -25.69 -2.07 -24.95
C THR A 617 -25.84 -1.81 -23.46
N LEU A 618 -25.77 -0.55 -23.01
CA LEU A 618 -25.96 -0.15 -21.61
C LEU A 618 -27.45 -0.14 -21.22
N ASP A 619 -28.34 0.18 -22.14
CA ASP A 619 -29.78 0.13 -21.87
C ASP A 619 -30.28 -1.34 -21.73
N ALA A 620 -29.72 -2.29 -22.47
CA ALA A 620 -30.01 -3.72 -22.30
C ALA A 620 -29.46 -4.30 -20.97
N LEU A 621 -28.39 -3.73 -20.43
CA LEU A 621 -27.88 -4.07 -19.09
C LEU A 621 -28.72 -3.44 -17.98
N ARG A 622 -29.25 -2.25 -18.20
CA ARG A 622 -30.11 -1.53 -17.26
C ARG A 622 -31.42 -2.28 -17.01
N GLU A 623 -32.03 -2.86 -18.04
CA GLU A 623 -33.23 -3.71 -17.89
C GLU A 623 -32.96 -5.02 -17.13
N ARG A 624 -31.77 -5.61 -17.25
CA ARG A 624 -31.40 -6.83 -16.54
C ARG A 624 -31.09 -6.62 -15.06
N TYR A 625 -30.59 -5.45 -14.68
CA TYR A 625 -30.24 -5.15 -13.27
C TYR A 625 -31.37 -4.47 -12.50
N ALA A 626 -32.37 -3.88 -13.17
CA ALA A 626 -33.56 -3.32 -12.53
C ALA A 626 -34.51 -4.39 -11.94
N VAL A 627 -34.42 -5.63 -12.42
CA VAL A 627 -35.25 -6.74 -11.92
C VAL A 627 -34.65 -7.44 -10.70
N GLY A 628 -33.34 -7.25 -10.42
CA GLY A 628 -32.65 -7.89 -9.28
C GLY A 628 -32.56 -7.05 -7.99
N GLY A 629 -32.97 -5.80 -8.03
CA GLY A 629 -32.82 -4.87 -6.90
C GLY A 629 -34.02 -4.77 -5.95
N ALA A 630 -35.15 -5.37 -6.30
CA ALA A 630 -36.37 -5.27 -5.50
C ALA A 630 -36.52 -6.41 -4.45
N GLU A 631 -35.79 -7.52 -4.61
CA GLU A 631 -35.88 -8.64 -3.65
C GLU A 631 -34.83 -8.62 -2.52
N ALA A 632 -33.82 -7.73 -2.58
CA ALA A 632 -32.76 -7.67 -1.57
C ALA A 632 -33.03 -6.65 -0.44
N VAL A 633 -34.06 -5.81 -0.55
CA VAL A 633 -34.36 -4.77 0.46
C VAL A 633 -35.42 -5.22 1.48
N GLU A 634 -36.18 -6.28 1.17
CA GLU A 634 -37.17 -6.82 2.13
C GLU A 634 -36.61 -7.89 3.09
N ALA A 635 -35.34 -8.35 2.91
CA ALA A 635 -34.74 -9.37 3.79
C ALA A 635 -33.93 -8.78 4.96
N GLU A 636 -33.64 -7.50 5.00
CA GLU A 636 -32.88 -6.83 6.08
C GLU A 636 -33.75 -6.05 7.09
N ALA A 637 -35.07 -5.95 6.83
CA ALA A 637 -35.98 -5.23 7.72
C ALA A 637 -36.70 -6.10 8.78
N THR A 638 -36.42 -7.42 8.85
CA THR A 638 -37.06 -8.33 9.82
C THR A 638 -36.09 -9.03 10.78
N ALA A 639 -34.88 -8.52 10.96
CA ALA A 639 -33.88 -9.09 11.87
C ALA A 639 -33.48 -8.18 13.05
N ASP A 640 -34.25 -7.09 13.31
CA ASP A 640 -34.08 -6.26 14.51
C ASP A 640 -35.48 -5.91 15.08
N GLU A 641 -36.14 -6.93 15.72
CA GLU A 641 -37.10 -6.86 16.83
C GLU A 641 -36.85 -8.00 17.81
#